data_2514f4d361a6225dfb4a3fe934933bd0
#
_entry.id   2514f4d361a6225dfb4a3fe934933bd0
#
_cell.length_a   1.000
_cell.length_b   1.000
_cell.length_c   1.000
_cell.angle_alpha   90.00
_cell.angle_beta   90.00
_cell.angle_gamma   90.00
#
_symmetry.space_group_name_H-M   'P 1'
#
loop_
_entity.id
_entity.type
_entity.pdbx_description
1 polymer ?
#
loop_
_entity_poly.entity_id
_entity_poly.type
_entity_poly.pdbx_seq_one_letter_code
_entity_poly.pdbx_strand_id
1 'polypeptide(L)'
;MHEAMALGANVVGGIPWIEFTDAEAQKHIDFCFDLARAHNADISMLLDDAGDASLRTLEMMATETIRRSWNGRALAHHCRAMALYAQPYLQRLSGTLRRAQVSVVSDPHTGPLHARVKDLLGEGINVCLGQDDISDAYYPFGRNNMLEVAFLAAHMLWMTGREDIERLYDMVTVAAAKAMNVPGFGLLVGGHANLVVLGQPDIIEALRFHAPPRQVVSHGQRVDLSRMQALACGADELSSRIKSGYEALARKN
;
A
#
# COMPACT_ATOMS: atom_id res chain seq x y z
N MET A 1 -2.72 20.55 7.29
CA MET A 1 -1.91 20.08 6.14
C MET A 1 -0.82 21.08 5.75
N HIS A 2 -1.10 22.38 5.55
CA HIS A 2 -0.07 23.39 5.22
C HIS A 2 1.12 23.39 6.20
N GLU A 3 0.85 23.35 7.50
CA GLU A 3 1.88 23.28 8.53
C GLU A 3 2.74 22.01 8.42
N ALA A 4 2.13 20.86 8.16
CA ALA A 4 2.85 19.60 7.96
C ALA A 4 3.80 19.67 6.77
N MET A 5 3.37 20.27 5.66
CA MET A 5 4.21 20.48 4.48
C MET A 5 5.36 21.44 4.78
N ALA A 6 5.11 22.51 5.54
CA ALA A 6 6.15 23.44 5.98
C ALA A 6 7.18 22.78 6.94
N LEU A 7 6.75 21.76 7.70
CA LEU A 7 7.61 20.97 8.58
C LEU A 7 8.37 19.84 7.86
N GLY A 8 8.21 19.72 6.55
CA GLY A 8 8.99 18.79 5.73
C GLY A 8 8.26 17.50 5.31
N ALA A 9 6.93 17.45 5.38
CA ALA A 9 6.19 16.35 4.75
C ALA A 9 6.44 16.34 3.22
N ASN A 10 6.61 15.15 2.65
CA ASN A 10 7.02 14.97 1.25
C ASN A 10 5.85 14.64 0.32
N VAL A 11 4.73 14.18 0.88
CA VAL A 11 3.56 13.69 0.12
C VAL A 11 2.30 14.28 0.73
N VAL A 12 1.37 14.71 -0.13
CA VAL A 12 0.05 15.19 0.27
C VAL A 12 -0.94 14.04 0.24
N GLY A 13 -1.59 13.76 1.38
CA GLY A 13 -2.64 12.75 1.51
C GLY A 13 -4.05 13.31 1.43
N GLY A 14 -5.03 12.42 1.20
CA GLY A 14 -6.45 12.76 1.23
C GLY A 14 -7.34 11.51 1.29
N ILE A 15 -8.60 11.69 1.73
CA ILE A 15 -9.62 10.64 1.85
C ILE A 15 -10.93 11.16 1.26
N PRO A 16 -10.99 11.48 -0.05
CA PRO A 16 -12.14 12.17 -0.61
C PRO A 16 -13.43 11.31 -0.69
N TRP A 17 -13.33 9.98 -0.61
CA TRP A 17 -14.47 9.09 -0.69
C TRP A 17 -15.41 9.17 0.53
N ILE A 18 -14.96 9.74 1.66
CA ILE A 18 -15.79 9.92 2.86
C ILE A 18 -16.61 11.21 2.84
N GLU A 19 -16.43 12.07 1.86
CA GLU A 19 -17.19 13.31 1.74
C GLU A 19 -18.64 13.03 1.40
N PHE A 20 -19.55 13.92 1.83
CA PHE A 20 -21.00 13.71 1.69
C PHE A 20 -21.51 13.81 0.26
N THR A 21 -20.80 14.54 -0.61
CA THR A 21 -21.18 14.74 -2.00
C THR A 21 -19.98 14.68 -2.95
N ASP A 22 -20.22 14.32 -4.21
CA ASP A 22 -19.20 14.35 -5.25
C ASP A 22 -18.56 15.75 -5.40
N ALA A 23 -19.34 16.81 -5.17
CA ALA A 23 -18.82 18.18 -5.24
C ALA A 23 -17.85 18.50 -4.10
N GLU A 24 -18.06 17.93 -2.91
CA GLU A 24 -17.14 18.06 -1.78
C GLU A 24 -15.91 17.17 -1.99
N ALA A 25 -16.08 15.94 -2.47
CA ALA A 25 -14.99 15.07 -2.87
C ALA A 25 -14.07 15.74 -3.91
N GLN A 26 -14.64 16.41 -4.91
CA GLN A 26 -13.86 17.14 -5.89
C GLN A 26 -13.09 18.32 -5.26
N LYS A 27 -13.70 19.09 -4.36
CA LYS A 27 -13.00 20.17 -3.64
C LYS A 27 -11.86 19.64 -2.77
N HIS A 28 -12.05 18.48 -2.12
CA HIS A 28 -11.01 17.81 -1.36
C HIS A 28 -9.83 17.46 -2.26
N ILE A 29 -10.09 16.84 -3.41
CA ILE A 29 -9.08 16.51 -4.41
C ILE A 29 -8.37 17.77 -4.92
N ASP A 30 -9.10 18.79 -5.30
CA ASP A 30 -8.56 20.08 -5.79
C ASP A 30 -7.60 20.69 -4.76
N PHE A 31 -8.01 20.74 -3.49
CA PHE A 31 -7.18 21.23 -2.39
C PHE A 31 -5.86 20.46 -2.26
N CYS A 32 -5.92 19.13 -2.32
CA CYS A 32 -4.72 18.30 -2.23
C CYS A 32 -3.77 18.56 -3.40
N PHE A 33 -4.29 18.70 -4.63
CA PHE A 33 -3.48 19.02 -5.79
C PHE A 33 -2.87 20.43 -5.72
N ASP A 34 -3.62 21.43 -5.24
CA ASP A 34 -3.11 22.79 -5.08
C ASP A 34 -1.96 22.83 -4.07
N LEU A 35 -2.14 22.11 -2.94
CA LEU A 35 -1.11 22.00 -1.92
C LEU A 35 0.14 21.24 -2.42
N ALA A 36 -0.07 20.12 -3.13
CA ALA A 36 1.02 19.35 -3.71
C ALA A 36 1.83 20.18 -4.73
N ARG A 37 1.16 20.95 -5.58
CA ARG A 37 1.83 21.85 -6.53
C ARG A 37 2.62 22.96 -5.83
N ALA A 38 2.06 23.56 -4.77
CA ALA A 38 2.74 24.61 -4.02
C ALA A 38 4.06 24.15 -3.38
N HIS A 39 4.13 22.87 -3.02
CA HIS A 39 5.31 22.26 -2.39
C HIS A 39 6.09 21.32 -3.31
N ASN A 40 5.73 21.21 -4.58
CA ASN A 40 6.28 20.22 -5.53
C ASN A 40 6.28 18.78 -4.98
N ALA A 41 5.21 18.40 -4.25
CA ALA A 41 5.05 17.13 -3.58
C ALA A 41 4.24 16.13 -4.40
N ASP A 42 4.38 14.85 -4.12
CA ASP A 42 3.54 13.79 -4.69
C ASP A 42 2.21 13.70 -3.93
N ILE A 43 1.27 12.94 -4.48
CA ILE A 43 -0.08 12.77 -3.93
C ILE A 43 -0.30 11.29 -3.60
N SER A 44 -0.93 11.02 -2.45
CA SER A 44 -1.27 9.69 -2.00
C SER A 44 -2.65 9.73 -1.33
N MET A 45 -3.66 9.11 -1.96
CA MET A 45 -5.05 9.21 -1.48
C MET A 45 -5.68 7.84 -1.26
N LEU A 46 -6.49 7.73 -0.20
CA LEU A 46 -7.41 6.61 0.00
C LEU A 46 -8.66 6.89 -0.84
N LEU A 47 -8.97 6.00 -1.78
CA LEU A 47 -9.98 6.22 -2.81
C LEU A 47 -10.94 5.05 -2.91
N ASP A 48 -12.23 5.34 -3.05
CA ASP A 48 -13.29 4.35 -3.28
C ASP A 48 -13.18 3.14 -2.32
N ASP A 49 -12.87 3.42 -1.04
CA ASP A 49 -12.55 2.42 -0.03
C ASP A 49 -13.80 1.90 0.69
N ALA A 50 -14.82 1.53 -0.08
CA ALA A 50 -16.04 0.93 0.44
C ALA A 50 -16.65 -0.02 -0.59
N GLY A 51 -17.62 -0.82 -0.15
CA GLY A 51 -18.38 -1.74 -1.01
C GLY A 51 -19.53 -1.05 -1.76
N ASP A 52 -19.27 0.09 -2.38
CA ASP A 52 -20.24 0.86 -3.14
C ASP A 52 -19.77 1.10 -4.57
N ALA A 53 -20.46 0.47 -5.54
CA ALA A 53 -20.16 0.60 -6.95
C ALA A 53 -20.43 2.00 -7.53
N SER A 54 -21.04 2.93 -6.79
CA SER A 54 -21.27 4.30 -7.21
C SER A 54 -20.09 5.24 -6.97
N LEU A 55 -19.14 4.88 -6.11
CA LEU A 55 -17.96 5.69 -5.82
C LEU A 55 -17.10 5.94 -7.06
N ARG A 56 -16.58 7.18 -7.18
CA ARG A 56 -15.83 7.66 -8.36
C ARG A 56 -14.63 8.52 -8.02
N THR A 57 -14.20 8.53 -6.76
CA THR A 57 -13.08 9.41 -6.36
C THR A 57 -11.76 9.03 -7.01
N LEU A 58 -11.57 7.75 -7.37
CA LEU A 58 -10.44 7.29 -8.18
C LEU A 58 -10.47 7.89 -9.60
N GLU A 59 -11.63 7.90 -10.26
CA GLU A 59 -11.79 8.53 -11.58
C GLU A 59 -11.55 10.04 -11.50
N MET A 60 -12.06 10.70 -10.45
CA MET A 60 -11.87 12.13 -10.20
C MET A 60 -10.40 12.47 -10.02
N MET A 61 -9.68 11.75 -9.15
CA MET A 61 -8.24 11.96 -8.93
C MET A 61 -7.44 11.72 -10.21
N ALA A 62 -7.69 10.64 -10.95
CA ALA A 62 -6.99 10.34 -12.18
C ALA A 62 -7.23 11.40 -13.27
N THR A 63 -8.45 11.91 -13.37
CA THR A 63 -8.81 13.00 -14.28
C THR A 63 -8.09 14.29 -13.91
N GLU A 64 -8.04 14.62 -12.61
CA GLU A 64 -7.36 15.79 -12.10
C GLU A 64 -5.84 15.70 -12.30
N THR A 65 -5.26 14.50 -12.12
CA THR A 65 -3.85 14.21 -12.42
C THR A 65 -3.50 14.59 -13.87
N ILE A 66 -4.34 14.21 -14.83
CA ILE A 66 -4.14 14.55 -16.24
C ILE A 66 -4.31 16.04 -16.46
N ARG A 67 -5.39 16.63 -15.92
CA ARG A 67 -5.73 18.05 -16.11
C ARG A 67 -4.62 18.98 -15.61
N ARG A 68 -3.97 18.61 -14.50
CA ARG A 68 -2.89 19.41 -13.88
C ARG A 68 -1.50 19.01 -14.37
N SER A 69 -1.39 18.06 -15.29
CA SER A 69 -0.10 17.52 -15.78
C SER A 69 0.78 16.97 -14.64
N TRP A 70 0.15 16.26 -13.69
CA TRP A 70 0.80 15.66 -12.51
C TRP A 70 1.05 14.16 -12.68
N ASN A 71 1.18 13.71 -13.94
CA ASN A 71 1.29 12.32 -14.33
C ASN A 71 2.45 11.61 -13.62
N GLY A 72 2.19 10.39 -13.10
CA GLY A 72 3.18 9.57 -12.39
C GLY A 72 3.47 10.02 -10.96
N ARG A 73 2.79 11.04 -10.45
CA ARG A 73 2.98 11.61 -9.13
C ARG A 73 1.75 11.48 -8.22
N ALA A 74 0.84 10.60 -8.58
CA ALA A 74 -0.37 10.30 -7.80
C ALA A 74 -0.48 8.80 -7.56
N LEU A 75 -0.75 8.43 -6.31
CA LEU A 75 -0.87 7.08 -5.80
C LEU A 75 -2.27 6.88 -5.21
N ALA A 76 -2.97 5.84 -5.66
CA ALA A 76 -4.31 5.46 -5.23
C ALA A 76 -4.25 4.26 -4.30
N HIS A 77 -4.84 4.36 -3.10
CA HIS A 77 -4.90 3.27 -2.14
C HIS A 77 -6.29 2.64 -2.10
N HIS A 78 -6.35 1.35 -1.73
CA HIS A 78 -7.53 0.51 -1.55
C HIS A 78 -8.32 0.26 -2.83
N CYS A 79 -9.07 1.25 -3.30
CA CYS A 79 -9.93 1.14 -4.50
C CYS A 79 -10.87 -0.07 -4.44
N ARG A 80 -11.42 -0.40 -3.26
CA ARG A 80 -12.24 -1.60 -3.00
C ARG A 80 -13.51 -1.64 -3.81
N ALA A 81 -14.16 -0.47 -4.05
CA ALA A 81 -15.34 -0.37 -4.90
C ALA A 81 -15.12 -0.94 -6.31
N MET A 82 -13.87 -0.96 -6.78
CA MET A 82 -13.50 -1.51 -8.09
C MET A 82 -13.92 -2.97 -8.26
N ALA A 83 -13.98 -3.74 -7.19
CA ALA A 83 -14.46 -5.13 -7.21
C ALA A 83 -15.90 -5.25 -7.75
N LEU A 84 -16.69 -4.17 -7.61
CA LEU A 84 -18.10 -4.11 -7.99
C LEU A 84 -18.33 -3.35 -9.31
N TYR A 85 -17.30 -2.82 -9.95
CA TYR A 85 -17.43 -2.05 -11.17
C TYR A 85 -17.82 -2.94 -12.36
N ALA A 86 -18.77 -2.44 -13.16
CA ALA A 86 -19.09 -3.07 -14.44
C ALA A 86 -17.87 -3.07 -15.39
N GLN A 87 -17.67 -4.13 -16.15
CA GLN A 87 -16.49 -4.29 -17.00
C GLN A 87 -16.27 -3.12 -17.99
N PRO A 88 -17.31 -2.56 -18.67
CA PRO A 88 -17.09 -1.42 -19.58
C PRO A 88 -16.59 -0.17 -18.85
N TYR A 89 -17.04 0.06 -17.62
CA TYR A 89 -16.56 1.16 -16.80
C TYR A 89 -15.10 0.95 -16.38
N LEU A 90 -14.76 -0.26 -15.91
CA LEU A 90 -13.39 -0.59 -15.52
C LEU A 90 -12.40 -0.40 -16.68
N GLN A 91 -12.75 -0.83 -17.89
CA GLN A 91 -11.90 -0.64 -19.08
C GLN A 91 -11.65 0.84 -19.38
N ARG A 92 -12.70 1.67 -19.30
CA ARG A 92 -12.56 3.13 -19.48
C ARG A 92 -11.68 3.75 -18.39
N LEU A 93 -11.92 3.38 -17.12
CA LEU A 93 -11.13 3.86 -15.98
C LEU A 93 -9.66 3.45 -16.12
N SER A 94 -9.37 2.19 -16.50
CA SER A 94 -8.01 1.71 -16.74
C SER A 94 -7.28 2.54 -17.80
N GLY A 95 -7.98 2.93 -18.87
CA GLY A 95 -7.45 3.85 -19.87
C GLY A 95 -7.06 5.21 -19.30
N THR A 96 -7.88 5.75 -18.38
CA THR A 96 -7.63 7.01 -17.68
C THR A 96 -6.45 6.87 -16.71
N LEU A 97 -6.41 5.80 -15.88
CA LEU A 97 -5.31 5.52 -14.95
C LEU A 97 -3.96 5.39 -15.68
N ARG A 98 -3.94 4.65 -16.80
CA ARG A 98 -2.73 4.50 -17.61
C ARG A 98 -2.26 5.83 -18.18
N ARG A 99 -3.17 6.66 -18.71
CA ARG A 99 -2.85 8.00 -19.22
C ARG A 99 -2.35 8.93 -18.12
N ALA A 100 -2.94 8.87 -16.92
CA ALA A 100 -2.51 9.62 -15.74
C ALA A 100 -1.23 9.08 -15.12
N GLN A 101 -0.79 7.86 -15.49
CA GLN A 101 0.29 7.13 -14.84
C GLN A 101 0.08 6.98 -13.33
N VAL A 102 -1.17 6.81 -12.90
CA VAL A 102 -1.52 6.56 -11.50
C VAL A 102 -1.15 5.13 -11.16
N SER A 103 -0.42 4.96 -10.06
CA SER A 103 -0.18 3.65 -9.46
C SER A 103 -1.28 3.31 -8.46
N VAL A 104 -1.56 2.01 -8.27
CA VAL A 104 -2.56 1.54 -7.32
C VAL A 104 -1.90 0.69 -6.24
N VAL A 105 -2.20 0.97 -4.98
CA VAL A 105 -1.83 0.10 -3.84
C VAL A 105 -3.04 -0.74 -3.47
N SER A 106 -2.87 -2.06 -3.44
CA SER A 106 -3.89 -3.01 -3.00
C SER A 106 -3.44 -3.71 -1.72
N ASP A 107 -4.37 -3.88 -0.82
CA ASP A 107 -4.23 -4.55 0.47
C ASP A 107 -5.31 -5.66 0.62
N PRO A 108 -5.29 -6.70 -0.23
CA PRO A 108 -6.41 -7.65 -0.37
C PRO A 108 -6.72 -8.43 0.91
N HIS A 109 -5.80 -8.46 1.86
CA HIS A 109 -5.94 -9.17 3.13
C HIS A 109 -6.70 -8.39 4.22
N THR A 110 -6.99 -7.10 4.01
CA THR A 110 -7.65 -6.26 5.02
C THR A 110 -9.15 -6.13 4.84
N GLY A 111 -9.74 -6.85 3.88
CA GLY A 111 -11.19 -6.87 3.69
C GLY A 111 -11.65 -7.82 2.58
N PRO A 112 -12.97 -8.04 2.46
CA PRO A 112 -13.53 -8.98 1.48
C PRO A 112 -13.52 -8.45 0.04
N LEU A 113 -13.37 -7.14 -0.12
CA LEU A 113 -13.28 -6.47 -1.42
C LEU A 113 -11.90 -5.82 -1.58
N HIS A 114 -11.37 -5.84 -2.78
CA HIS A 114 -10.07 -5.27 -3.12
C HIS A 114 -10.07 -4.78 -4.57
N ALA A 115 -9.06 -3.98 -4.93
CA ALA A 115 -8.84 -3.58 -6.32
C ALA A 115 -8.76 -4.80 -7.25
N ARG A 116 -9.21 -4.65 -8.48
CA ARG A 116 -9.15 -5.71 -9.51
C ARG A 116 -7.73 -5.83 -10.07
N VAL A 117 -6.82 -6.33 -9.22
CA VAL A 117 -5.38 -6.36 -9.44
C VAL A 117 -5.00 -6.98 -10.78
N LYS A 118 -5.56 -8.16 -11.11
CA LYS A 118 -5.23 -8.86 -12.37
C LYS A 118 -5.64 -8.06 -13.60
N ASP A 119 -6.81 -7.41 -13.57
CA ASP A 119 -7.28 -6.56 -14.67
C ASP A 119 -6.35 -5.34 -14.84
N LEU A 120 -6.00 -4.67 -13.74
CA LEU A 120 -5.09 -3.52 -13.77
C LEU A 120 -3.71 -3.88 -14.31
N LEU A 121 -3.14 -5.00 -13.85
CA LEU A 121 -1.86 -5.51 -14.35
C LEU A 121 -1.93 -5.86 -15.84
N GLY A 122 -3.03 -6.47 -16.28
CA GLY A 122 -3.28 -6.78 -17.69
C GLY A 122 -3.36 -5.54 -18.58
N GLU A 123 -3.83 -4.42 -18.03
CA GLU A 123 -3.89 -3.11 -18.69
C GLU A 123 -2.57 -2.31 -18.59
N GLY A 124 -1.52 -2.88 -17.98
CA GLY A 124 -0.21 -2.25 -17.84
C GLY A 124 -0.16 -1.14 -16.77
N ILE A 125 -1.11 -1.12 -15.85
CA ILE A 125 -1.11 -0.20 -14.71
C ILE A 125 -0.16 -0.73 -13.64
N ASN A 126 0.64 0.15 -13.04
CA ASN A 126 1.52 -0.21 -11.95
C ASN A 126 0.69 -0.48 -10.68
N VAL A 127 0.76 -1.71 -10.18
CA VAL A 127 0.09 -2.10 -8.94
C VAL A 127 1.14 -2.59 -7.96
N CYS A 128 1.05 -2.13 -6.71
CA CYS A 128 1.86 -2.65 -5.61
C CYS A 128 0.97 -3.10 -4.44
N LEU A 129 1.54 -3.83 -3.51
CA LEU A 129 0.86 -4.27 -2.30
C LEU A 129 1.17 -3.34 -1.14
N GLY A 130 0.17 -3.10 -0.28
CA GLY A 130 0.28 -2.41 0.99
C GLY A 130 0.01 -3.34 2.16
N GLN A 131 0.54 -3.01 3.34
CA GLN A 131 0.25 -3.73 4.58
C GLN A 131 -1.04 -3.20 5.21
N ASP A 132 -1.34 -1.90 5.05
CA ASP A 132 -2.35 -1.15 5.79
C ASP A 132 -2.02 -1.17 7.30
N ASP A 133 -2.95 -1.54 8.15
CA ASP A 133 -2.79 -1.57 9.59
C ASP A 133 -1.86 -2.69 10.10
N ILE A 134 -1.26 -2.47 11.25
CA ILE A 134 -0.33 -3.42 11.89
C ILE A 134 -0.63 -3.52 13.36
N SER A 135 -1.16 -4.66 13.80
CA SER A 135 -1.33 -4.98 15.22
C SER A 135 -2.13 -3.92 15.98
N ASP A 136 -3.17 -3.40 15.38
CA ASP A 136 -4.06 -2.38 15.96
C ASP A 136 -5.49 -2.89 16.19
N ALA A 137 -6.43 -1.99 16.48
CA ALA A 137 -7.81 -2.33 16.76
C ALA A 137 -8.61 -2.74 15.51
N TYR A 138 -8.21 -2.30 14.33
CA TYR A 138 -8.84 -2.63 13.06
C TYR A 138 -8.29 -3.95 12.49
N TYR A 139 -6.96 -4.11 12.44
CA TYR A 139 -6.28 -5.30 11.96
C TYR A 139 -5.27 -5.80 13.00
N PRO A 140 -5.65 -6.78 13.86
CA PRO A 140 -4.82 -7.24 14.96
C PRO A 140 -3.62 -8.12 14.53
N PHE A 141 -3.51 -8.41 13.25
CA PHE A 141 -2.42 -9.16 12.65
C PHE A 141 -1.35 -8.23 12.08
N GLY A 142 -0.58 -8.70 11.13
CA GLY A 142 0.45 -7.92 10.47
C GLY A 142 1.74 -7.79 11.31
N ARG A 143 2.85 -7.96 10.60
CA ARG A 143 4.18 -7.91 11.21
C ARG A 143 5.13 -6.98 10.45
N ASN A 144 4.57 -6.13 9.60
CA ASN A 144 5.33 -5.30 8.66
C ASN A 144 6.29 -6.14 7.78
N ASN A 145 5.85 -7.35 7.43
CA ASN A 145 6.58 -8.27 6.56
C ASN A 145 5.89 -8.34 5.20
N MET A 146 6.43 -7.66 4.22
CA MET A 146 5.81 -7.58 2.89
C MET A 146 5.80 -8.92 2.13
N LEU A 147 6.65 -9.89 2.51
CA LEU A 147 6.55 -11.26 1.98
C LEU A 147 5.30 -11.97 2.50
N GLU A 148 4.90 -11.72 3.75
CA GLU A 148 3.63 -12.21 4.31
C GLU A 148 2.43 -11.61 3.57
N VAL A 149 2.47 -10.32 3.29
CA VAL A 149 1.43 -9.65 2.48
C VAL A 149 1.34 -10.25 1.08
N ALA A 150 2.47 -10.48 0.43
CA ALA A 150 2.52 -11.14 -0.88
C ALA A 150 2.01 -12.59 -0.83
N PHE A 151 2.32 -13.33 0.23
CA PHE A 151 1.78 -14.68 0.47
C PHE A 151 0.26 -14.67 0.61
N LEU A 152 -0.30 -13.77 1.42
CA LEU A 152 -1.75 -13.62 1.57
C LEU A 152 -2.40 -13.20 0.24
N ALA A 153 -1.80 -12.24 -0.46
CA ALA A 153 -2.28 -11.80 -1.77
C ALA A 153 -2.26 -12.94 -2.81
N ALA A 154 -1.27 -13.83 -2.80
CA ALA A 154 -1.22 -15.00 -3.68
C ALA A 154 -2.49 -15.85 -3.57
N HIS A 155 -2.98 -16.05 -2.35
CA HIS A 155 -4.19 -16.84 -2.09
C HIS A 155 -5.47 -16.06 -2.45
N MET A 156 -5.57 -14.81 -2.01
CA MET A 156 -6.79 -14.02 -2.19
C MET A 156 -7.01 -13.63 -3.66
N LEU A 157 -5.93 -13.41 -4.41
CA LEU A 157 -5.97 -13.05 -5.83
C LEU A 157 -5.88 -14.28 -6.75
N TRP A 158 -5.70 -15.50 -6.22
CA TRP A 158 -5.42 -16.70 -7.01
C TRP A 158 -4.25 -16.49 -7.98
N MET A 159 -3.15 -15.97 -7.46
CA MET A 159 -1.88 -15.73 -8.17
C MET A 159 -0.86 -16.75 -7.68
N THR A 160 -0.97 -18.00 -8.12
CA THR A 160 -0.18 -19.13 -7.59
C THR A 160 0.74 -19.77 -8.63
N GLY A 161 0.69 -19.32 -9.87
CA GLY A 161 1.65 -19.72 -10.90
C GLY A 161 3.03 -19.11 -10.68
N ARG A 162 4.06 -19.65 -11.30
CA ARG A 162 5.43 -19.15 -11.16
C ARG A 162 5.54 -17.66 -11.53
N GLU A 163 5.01 -17.28 -12.68
CA GLU A 163 4.99 -15.90 -13.15
C GLU A 163 4.19 -14.97 -12.21
N ASP A 164 3.10 -15.49 -11.64
CA ASP A 164 2.30 -14.75 -10.66
C ASP A 164 3.09 -14.47 -9.39
N ILE A 165 3.86 -15.45 -8.90
CA ILE A 165 4.69 -15.31 -7.69
C ILE A 165 5.81 -14.30 -7.92
N GLU A 166 6.47 -14.35 -9.07
CA GLU A 166 7.47 -13.35 -9.46
C GLU A 166 6.84 -11.95 -9.53
N ARG A 167 5.64 -11.83 -10.08
CA ARG A 167 4.89 -10.57 -10.13
C ARG A 167 4.48 -10.05 -8.75
N LEU A 168 4.03 -10.94 -7.85
CA LEU A 168 3.73 -10.57 -6.47
C LEU A 168 4.98 -10.08 -5.71
N TYR A 169 6.13 -10.68 -6.00
CA TYR A 169 7.39 -10.21 -5.45
C TYR A 169 7.75 -8.82 -6.00
N ASP A 170 7.56 -8.57 -7.29
CA ASP A 170 7.71 -7.24 -7.87
C ASP A 170 6.77 -6.22 -7.25
N MET A 171 5.54 -6.60 -6.91
CA MET A 171 4.54 -5.73 -6.27
C MET A 171 4.94 -5.28 -4.86
N VAL A 172 5.82 -6.01 -4.17
CA VAL A 172 6.36 -5.60 -2.85
C VAL A 172 7.79 -5.04 -2.94
N THR A 173 8.33 -4.91 -4.13
CA THR A 173 9.68 -4.40 -4.39
C THR A 173 9.69 -3.31 -5.45
N VAL A 174 9.99 -3.65 -6.70
CA VAL A 174 10.20 -2.67 -7.77
C VAL A 174 8.95 -1.88 -8.14
N ALA A 175 7.78 -2.51 -8.12
CA ALA A 175 6.52 -1.84 -8.39
C ALA A 175 6.15 -0.85 -7.26
N ALA A 176 6.42 -1.21 -6.00
CA ALA A 176 6.25 -0.34 -4.85
C ALA A 176 7.21 0.85 -4.90
N ALA A 177 8.47 0.61 -5.21
CA ALA A 177 9.46 1.68 -5.37
C ALA A 177 9.08 2.65 -6.50
N LYS A 178 8.57 2.13 -7.62
CA LYS A 178 8.04 2.95 -8.72
C LYS A 178 6.84 3.78 -8.28
N ALA A 179 5.91 3.18 -7.54
CA ALA A 179 4.71 3.86 -7.04
C ALA A 179 5.04 5.02 -6.10
N MET A 180 6.10 4.88 -5.31
CA MET A 180 6.57 5.88 -4.36
C MET A 180 7.65 6.82 -4.93
N ASN A 181 7.96 6.72 -6.21
CA ASN A 181 9.01 7.50 -6.87
C ASN A 181 10.36 7.44 -6.13
N VAL A 182 10.76 6.24 -5.62
CA VAL A 182 12.03 6.05 -4.92
C VAL A 182 13.18 6.00 -5.94
N PRO A 183 14.07 7.00 -5.97
CA PRO A 183 15.16 7.02 -6.92
C PRO A 183 16.22 5.95 -6.61
N GLY A 184 16.80 5.35 -7.65
CA GLY A 184 17.93 4.43 -7.50
C GLY A 184 17.61 3.12 -6.80
N PHE A 185 16.32 2.73 -6.72
CA PHE A 185 15.92 1.44 -6.17
C PHE A 185 16.39 0.30 -7.09
N GLY A 186 17.08 -0.69 -6.51
CA GLY A 186 17.53 -1.88 -7.21
C GLY A 186 18.96 -2.30 -6.85
N LEU A 187 19.36 -3.47 -7.32
CA LEU A 187 20.71 -4.02 -7.14
C LEU A 187 21.61 -3.54 -8.30
N LEU A 188 22.06 -2.29 -8.22
CA LEU A 188 22.87 -1.64 -9.24
C LEU A 188 24.23 -1.25 -8.68
N VAL A 189 25.29 -1.42 -9.49
CA VAL A 189 26.62 -0.93 -9.14
C VAL A 189 26.60 0.59 -9.03
N GLY A 190 27.03 1.12 -7.88
CA GLY A 190 26.96 2.56 -7.57
C GLY A 190 25.60 3.02 -7.01
N GLY A 191 24.61 2.12 -6.87
CA GLY A 191 23.34 2.40 -6.24
C GLY A 191 23.41 2.45 -4.70
N HIS A 192 22.30 2.82 -4.07
CA HIS A 192 22.22 2.81 -2.60
C HIS A 192 22.27 1.37 -2.07
N ALA A 193 23.11 1.14 -1.06
CA ALA A 193 23.18 -0.15 -0.39
C ALA A 193 22.02 -0.32 0.61
N ASN A 194 20.81 -0.49 0.08
CA ASN A 194 19.59 -0.86 0.80
C ASN A 194 19.25 -2.30 0.39
N LEU A 195 19.60 -3.27 1.23
CA LEU A 195 19.60 -4.69 0.89
C LEU A 195 18.89 -5.50 1.97
N VAL A 196 18.13 -6.49 1.54
CA VAL A 196 17.54 -7.51 2.40
C VAL A 196 18.09 -8.88 1.98
N VAL A 197 18.75 -9.59 2.90
CA VAL A 197 19.25 -10.94 2.68
C VAL A 197 18.27 -11.94 3.27
N LEU A 198 17.63 -12.70 2.41
CA LEU A 198 16.70 -13.75 2.78
C LEU A 198 17.45 -15.08 3.02
N GLY A 199 16.82 -15.98 3.77
CA GLY A 199 17.38 -17.30 4.07
C GLY A 199 17.03 -18.37 3.04
N GLN A 200 16.12 -18.09 2.13
CA GLN A 200 15.55 -19.01 1.16
C GLN A 200 16.35 -18.98 -0.16
N PRO A 201 16.38 -20.10 -0.91
CA PRO A 201 17.17 -20.22 -2.14
C PRO A 201 16.58 -19.44 -3.33
N ASP A 202 15.27 -19.18 -3.31
CA ASP A 202 14.55 -18.51 -4.39
C ASP A 202 13.31 -17.74 -3.88
N ILE A 203 12.64 -17.04 -4.79
CA ILE A 203 11.47 -16.20 -4.49
C ILE A 203 10.28 -17.05 -4.04
N ILE A 204 10.07 -18.24 -4.61
CA ILE A 204 8.92 -19.12 -4.29
C ILE A 204 9.03 -19.54 -2.82
N GLU A 205 10.21 -20.02 -2.43
CA GLU A 205 10.47 -20.42 -1.05
C GLU A 205 10.45 -19.21 -0.10
N ALA A 206 10.89 -18.03 -0.57
CA ALA A 206 10.84 -16.81 0.22
C ALA A 206 9.39 -16.39 0.54
N LEU A 207 8.48 -16.44 -0.44
CA LEU A 207 7.07 -16.18 -0.21
C LEU A 207 6.41 -17.27 0.65
N ARG A 208 6.69 -18.54 0.36
CA ARG A 208 6.11 -19.68 1.07
C ARG A 208 6.39 -19.64 2.56
N PHE A 209 7.61 -19.30 2.96
CA PHE A 209 8.00 -19.24 4.36
C PHE A 209 7.79 -17.85 4.98
N HIS A 210 7.83 -16.79 4.17
CA HIS A 210 7.79 -15.38 4.61
C HIS A 210 8.52 -15.17 5.96
N ALA A 211 9.68 -15.82 6.07
CA ALA A 211 10.50 -15.79 7.28
C ALA A 211 11.19 -14.41 7.44
N PRO A 212 11.51 -14.02 8.67
CA PRO A 212 12.31 -12.83 8.90
C PRO A 212 13.64 -12.87 8.12
N PRO A 213 14.13 -11.72 7.64
CA PRO A 213 15.38 -11.65 6.92
C PRO A 213 16.56 -12.06 7.80
N ARG A 214 17.59 -12.67 7.19
CA ARG A 214 18.87 -12.96 7.88
C ARG A 214 19.66 -11.69 8.16
N GLN A 215 19.58 -10.74 7.25
CA GLN A 215 20.31 -9.48 7.36
C GLN A 215 19.57 -8.39 6.60
N VAL A 216 19.59 -7.18 7.15
CA VAL A 216 19.13 -5.95 6.50
C VAL A 216 20.28 -4.96 6.52
N VAL A 217 20.51 -4.32 5.38
CA VAL A 217 21.43 -3.20 5.24
C VAL A 217 20.62 -1.98 4.81
N SER A 218 20.77 -0.87 5.49
CA SER A 218 20.14 0.40 5.16
C SER A 218 21.21 1.48 5.05
N HIS A 219 21.26 2.17 3.93
CA HIS A 219 22.27 3.20 3.63
C HIS A 219 23.71 2.72 3.88
N GLY A 220 23.99 1.47 3.50
CA GLY A 220 25.31 0.86 3.68
C GLY A 220 25.61 0.39 5.11
N GLN A 221 24.70 0.57 6.05
CA GLN A 221 24.87 0.15 7.44
C GLN A 221 23.99 -1.07 7.77
N ARG A 222 24.57 -2.03 8.47
CA ARG A 222 23.83 -3.21 8.94
C ARG A 222 22.83 -2.80 10.03
N VAL A 223 21.57 -3.18 9.83
CA VAL A 223 20.49 -2.96 10.82
C VAL A 223 20.60 -4.06 11.90
N ASP A 224 20.54 -3.65 13.16
CA ASP A 224 20.45 -4.60 14.28
C ASP A 224 19.04 -5.17 14.39
N LEU A 225 18.88 -6.46 14.06
CA LEU A 225 17.61 -7.17 14.12
C LEU A 225 17.29 -7.76 15.50
N SER A 226 18.22 -7.69 16.48
CA SER A 226 18.02 -8.24 17.83
C SER A 226 16.82 -7.60 18.54
N ARG A 227 16.57 -6.32 18.30
CA ARG A 227 15.38 -5.61 18.82
C ARG A 227 14.07 -6.12 18.26
N MET A 228 14.03 -6.58 17.01
CA MET A 228 12.84 -7.18 16.43
C MET A 228 12.51 -8.52 17.08
N GLN A 229 13.54 -9.31 17.39
CA GLN A 229 13.38 -10.56 18.13
C GLN A 229 12.91 -10.30 19.57
N ALA A 230 13.44 -9.29 20.23
CA ALA A 230 13.01 -8.87 21.56
C ALA A 230 11.55 -8.38 21.60
N LEU A 231 11.10 -7.67 20.57
CA LEU A 231 9.69 -7.26 20.44
C LEU A 231 8.76 -8.45 20.16
N ALA A 232 9.21 -9.42 19.38
CA ALA A 232 8.48 -10.66 19.16
C ALA A 232 8.40 -11.54 20.43
N CYS A 233 9.45 -11.51 21.26
CA CYS A 233 9.47 -12.19 22.57
C CYS A 233 8.77 -11.37 23.66
N GLY A 234 8.67 -10.06 23.53
CA GLY A 234 7.93 -9.15 24.42
C GLY A 234 6.41 -9.29 24.32
N ALA A 235 5.93 -10.16 23.42
CA ALA A 235 4.53 -10.59 23.36
C ALA A 235 4.05 -11.21 24.71
N ASP A 236 4.96 -11.76 25.49
CA ASP A 236 4.65 -12.29 26.83
C ASP A 236 4.27 -11.19 27.82
N GLU A 237 4.93 -10.03 27.78
CA GLU A 237 4.63 -8.91 28.66
C GLU A 237 3.33 -8.20 28.21
N LEU A 238 3.09 -8.05 26.92
CA LEU A 238 1.83 -7.52 26.39
C LEU A 238 0.67 -8.47 26.65
N SER A 239 0.87 -9.78 26.44
CA SER A 239 -0.12 -10.82 26.74
C SER A 239 -0.46 -10.86 28.24
N SER A 240 0.52 -10.68 29.13
CA SER A 240 0.28 -10.61 30.57
C SER A 240 -0.51 -9.36 30.98
N ARG A 241 -0.24 -8.21 30.35
CA ARG A 241 -0.97 -6.95 30.56
C ARG A 241 -2.41 -7.02 30.05
N ILE A 242 -2.62 -7.62 28.88
CA ILE A 242 -3.96 -7.87 28.32
C ILE A 242 -4.74 -8.82 29.22
N LYS A 243 -4.14 -9.92 29.64
CA LYS A 243 -4.78 -10.89 30.54
C LYS A 243 -5.16 -10.28 31.89
N SER A 244 -4.27 -9.49 32.49
CA SER A 244 -4.57 -8.76 33.73
C SER A 244 -5.66 -7.70 33.55
N GLY A 245 -5.74 -7.06 32.39
CA GLY A 245 -6.82 -6.13 32.02
C GLY A 245 -8.19 -6.82 31.92
N TYR A 246 -8.25 -7.98 31.26
CA TYR A 246 -9.48 -8.79 31.18
C TYR A 246 -9.91 -9.31 32.54
N GLU A 247 -9.00 -9.79 33.37
CA GLU A 247 -9.30 -10.25 34.73
C GLU A 247 -9.81 -9.10 35.65
N ALA A 248 -9.27 -7.89 35.47
CA ALA A 248 -9.73 -6.71 36.19
C ALA A 248 -11.14 -6.27 35.76
N LEU A 249 -11.48 -6.40 34.46
CA LEU A 249 -12.83 -6.13 33.94
C LEU A 249 -13.83 -7.19 34.38
N ALA A 250 -13.46 -8.47 34.42
CA ALA A 250 -14.31 -9.57 34.82
C ALA A 250 -14.66 -9.54 36.33
N ARG A 251 -13.86 -8.87 37.17
CA ARG A 251 -14.12 -8.68 38.61
C ARG A 251 -15.04 -7.49 38.94
N LYS A 252 -15.36 -6.66 37.92
CA LYS A 252 -16.23 -5.48 38.08
C LYS A 252 -17.68 -5.73 37.65
N ASN A 253 -17.96 -6.90 37.12
CA ASN A 253 -19.29 -7.42 36.81
C ASN A 253 -19.63 -8.59 37.76
#